data_298ea578cb4f56df4dc69536fb61173a
#
_entry.id   298ea578cb4f56df4dc69536fb61173a
#
_cell.length_a   1.000
_cell.length_b   1.000
_cell.length_c   1.000
_cell.angle_alpha   90.00
_cell.angle_beta   90.00
_cell.angle_gamma   90.00
#
_symmetry.space_group_name_H-M   'P 1'
#
loop_
_entity.id
_entity.type
_entity.pdbx_description
1 polymer ?
#
loop_
_entity_poly.entity_id
_entity_poly.type
_entity_poly.pdbx_seq_one_letter_code
_entity_poly.pdbx_strand_id
1 'polypeptide(L)'
;MPKDECSILFVASNETESALVSEKGFETRVIDFRDDDDLVSVGIGDNVDIIFCFYPKDSDNVFLTISARAIDKNLTIIAIVDESESEDKLLAAGANKIIDPYEICGRKVHEMLTKPDISNILDHTVFGRHDLNMAQIEIPIKSYLKGVMVSQLNLKNEKYNLILIGVVDRELDEQLHFTNGETDHKLNAGDVLVVMGPSRGCRLFRNEVEHHGNH
;
A
#
# COMPACT_ATOMS: atom_id res chain seq x y z
N MET A 1 10.44 -0.42 4.57
CA MET A 1 11.04 0.75 3.90
C MET A 1 10.85 1.97 4.78
N PRO A 2 11.88 2.75 5.10
CA PRO A 2 11.70 4.03 5.77
C PRO A 2 10.89 4.95 4.85
N LYS A 3 9.84 5.58 5.38
CA LYS A 3 8.82 6.33 4.64
C LYS A 3 9.24 7.70 4.08
N ASP A 4 10.49 8.07 4.21
CA ASP A 4 10.92 9.47 3.96
C ASP A 4 11.75 9.68 2.68
N GLU A 5 11.94 8.67 1.82
CA GLU A 5 12.72 8.79 0.57
C GLU A 5 12.13 7.98 -0.59
N CYS A 6 10.82 8.03 -0.80
CA CYS A 6 10.25 7.46 -2.02
C CYS A 6 10.31 8.52 -3.13
N SER A 7 11.19 8.34 -4.11
CA SER A 7 11.20 9.13 -5.32
C SER A 7 10.29 8.49 -6.37
N ILE A 8 9.50 9.31 -7.06
CA ILE A 8 8.60 8.87 -8.13
C ILE A 8 9.08 9.48 -9.43
N LEU A 9 9.38 8.64 -10.40
CA LEU A 9 9.66 9.03 -11.77
C LEU A 9 8.47 8.64 -12.66
N PHE A 10 7.91 9.59 -13.37
CA PHE A 10 6.90 9.34 -14.38
C PHE A 10 7.58 9.12 -15.73
N VAL A 11 7.18 8.05 -16.40
CA VAL A 11 7.62 7.71 -17.73
C VAL A 11 6.50 8.01 -18.72
N ALA A 12 6.78 8.85 -19.70
CA ALA A 12 5.83 9.28 -20.72
C ALA A 12 6.23 8.73 -22.08
N SER A 13 5.24 8.50 -22.95
CA SER A 13 5.47 8.04 -24.33
C SER A 13 5.80 9.19 -25.29
N ASN A 14 5.54 10.44 -24.88
CA ASN A 14 5.77 11.62 -25.70
C ASN A 14 5.95 12.88 -24.86
N GLU A 15 6.47 13.94 -25.48
CA GLU A 15 6.75 15.22 -24.83
C GLU A 15 5.49 15.93 -24.30
N THR A 16 4.33 15.70 -24.91
CA THR A 16 3.08 16.33 -24.46
C THR A 16 2.63 15.76 -23.10
N GLU A 17 2.69 14.45 -22.95
CA GLU A 17 2.41 13.78 -21.67
C GLU A 17 3.42 14.19 -20.60
N SER A 18 4.71 14.19 -20.98
CA SER A 18 5.79 14.63 -20.09
C SER A 18 5.57 16.04 -19.57
N ALA A 19 5.22 16.99 -20.43
CA ALA A 19 4.93 18.37 -20.04
C ALA A 19 3.78 18.48 -19.03
N LEU A 20 2.66 17.73 -19.23
CA LEU A 20 1.52 17.72 -18.32
C LEU A 20 1.88 17.20 -16.91
N VAL A 21 2.77 16.22 -16.84
CA VAL A 21 3.23 15.65 -15.57
C VAL A 21 4.20 16.60 -14.88
N SER A 22 5.11 17.22 -15.64
CA SER A 22 6.08 18.20 -15.16
C SER A 22 5.41 19.44 -14.57
N GLU A 23 4.30 19.93 -15.17
CA GLU A 23 3.51 21.03 -14.64
C GLU A 23 2.93 20.75 -13.24
N LYS A 24 2.74 19.47 -12.90
CA LYS A 24 2.30 19.03 -11.57
C LYS A 24 3.44 18.88 -10.56
N GLY A 25 4.68 19.16 -10.97
CA GLY A 25 5.85 19.12 -10.11
C GLY A 25 6.50 17.74 -9.95
N PHE A 26 6.16 16.78 -10.82
CA PHE A 26 6.79 15.46 -10.80
C PHE A 26 7.97 15.37 -11.78
N GLU A 27 8.97 14.57 -11.44
CA GLU A 27 10.04 14.19 -12.35
C GLU A 27 9.47 13.30 -13.46
N THR A 28 9.88 13.57 -14.71
CA THR A 28 9.38 12.83 -15.87
C THR A 28 10.49 12.59 -16.89
N ARG A 29 10.41 11.48 -17.61
CA ARG A 29 11.25 11.15 -18.76
C ARG A 29 10.40 10.60 -19.90
N VAL A 30 10.79 10.93 -21.12
CA VAL A 30 10.21 10.33 -22.33
C VAL A 30 11.10 9.17 -22.75
N ILE A 31 10.52 7.97 -22.85
CA ILE A 31 11.20 6.76 -23.32
C ILE A 31 10.29 5.94 -24.22
N ASP A 32 10.87 5.05 -25.01
CA ASP A 32 10.12 3.95 -25.63
C ASP A 32 10.12 2.73 -24.71
N PHE A 33 8.99 2.44 -24.07
CA PHE A 33 8.85 1.29 -23.17
C PHE A 33 9.05 -0.07 -23.87
N ARG A 34 9.15 -0.07 -25.20
CA ARG A 34 9.45 -1.27 -26.01
C ARG A 34 10.94 -1.50 -26.19
N ASP A 35 11.77 -0.56 -25.78
CA ASP A 35 13.22 -0.66 -25.82
C ASP A 35 13.75 -1.01 -24.42
N ASP A 36 14.41 -2.15 -24.30
CA ASP A 36 14.96 -2.63 -23.03
C ASP A 36 16.08 -1.69 -22.51
N ASP A 37 16.86 -1.07 -23.39
CA ASP A 37 17.90 -0.10 -22.99
C ASP A 37 17.28 1.16 -22.39
N ASP A 38 16.16 1.60 -22.91
CA ASP A 38 15.37 2.71 -22.36
C ASP A 38 14.81 2.35 -20.96
N LEU A 39 14.30 1.14 -20.77
CA LEU A 39 13.84 0.65 -19.47
C LEU A 39 14.97 0.58 -18.43
N VAL A 40 16.15 0.13 -18.83
CA VAL A 40 17.35 0.14 -17.97
C VAL A 40 17.78 1.57 -17.65
N SER A 41 17.69 2.49 -18.61
CA SER A 41 18.09 3.90 -18.44
C SER A 41 17.28 4.63 -17.36
N VAL A 42 16.04 4.20 -17.07
CA VAL A 42 15.20 4.74 -16.01
C VAL A 42 15.37 4.01 -14.68
N GLY A 43 16.30 3.05 -14.60
CA GLY A 43 16.75 2.40 -13.38
C GLY A 43 16.16 1.02 -13.10
N ILE A 44 15.41 0.42 -14.04
CA ILE A 44 14.93 -0.97 -13.89
C ILE A 44 16.14 -1.91 -13.87
N GLY A 45 16.22 -2.76 -12.85
CA GLY A 45 17.36 -3.66 -12.61
C GLY A 45 18.48 -3.06 -11.76
N ASP A 46 18.36 -1.79 -11.33
CA ASP A 46 19.35 -1.11 -10.48
C ASP A 46 18.71 -0.53 -9.21
N ASN A 47 17.91 0.51 -9.34
CA ASN A 47 17.41 1.30 -8.20
C ASN A 47 15.89 1.50 -8.18
N VAL A 48 15.14 0.81 -9.05
CA VAL A 48 13.67 0.81 -9.07
C VAL A 48 13.16 -0.43 -8.35
N ASP A 49 12.42 -0.23 -7.26
CA ASP A 49 11.80 -1.32 -6.49
C ASP A 49 10.41 -1.69 -7.01
N ILE A 50 9.67 -0.70 -7.55
CA ILE A 50 8.28 -0.86 -7.96
C ILE A 50 8.05 -0.17 -9.30
N ILE A 51 7.39 -0.85 -10.23
CA ILE A 51 6.87 -0.26 -11.46
C ILE A 51 5.35 -0.34 -11.51
N PHE A 52 4.72 0.73 -12.03
CA PHE A 52 3.30 0.78 -12.33
C PHE A 52 3.10 0.80 -13.85
N CYS A 53 2.48 -0.24 -14.41
CA CYS A 53 2.17 -0.37 -15.82
C CYS A 53 0.75 0.15 -16.07
N PHE A 54 0.62 1.40 -16.51
CA PHE A 54 -0.66 2.13 -16.61
C PHE A 54 -0.92 2.66 -18.02
N TYR A 55 -0.50 1.94 -19.04
CA TYR A 55 -0.87 2.28 -20.42
C TYR A 55 -2.35 1.99 -20.70
N PRO A 56 -2.97 2.77 -21.61
CA PRO A 56 -4.40 2.58 -21.96
C PRO A 56 -4.73 1.24 -22.60
N LYS A 57 -3.72 0.56 -23.19
CA LYS A 57 -3.91 -0.73 -23.84
C LYS A 57 -3.30 -1.84 -23.01
N ASP A 58 -4.09 -2.87 -22.71
CA ASP A 58 -3.63 -4.06 -21.99
C ASP A 58 -2.43 -4.74 -22.65
N SER A 59 -2.39 -4.78 -23.99
CA SER A 59 -1.25 -5.33 -24.73
C SER A 59 0.07 -4.61 -24.43
N ASP A 60 0.03 -3.30 -24.23
CA ASP A 60 1.20 -2.49 -23.91
C ASP A 60 1.64 -2.75 -22.45
N ASN A 61 0.68 -2.90 -21.52
CA ASN A 61 0.93 -3.28 -20.13
C ASN A 61 1.52 -4.70 -20.02
N VAL A 62 1.02 -5.66 -20.81
CA VAL A 62 1.56 -7.02 -20.88
C VAL A 62 2.99 -7.00 -21.39
N PHE A 63 3.27 -6.28 -22.49
CA PHE A 63 4.60 -6.16 -23.06
C PHE A 63 5.59 -5.57 -22.05
N LEU A 64 5.24 -4.42 -21.45
CA LEU A 64 6.07 -3.76 -20.44
C LEU A 64 6.33 -4.67 -19.24
N THR A 65 5.30 -5.41 -18.78
CA THR A 65 5.44 -6.37 -17.68
C THR A 65 6.46 -7.47 -18.01
N ILE A 66 6.39 -8.03 -19.23
CA ILE A 66 7.34 -9.07 -19.67
C ILE A 66 8.77 -8.52 -19.71
N SER A 67 8.98 -7.36 -20.35
CA SER A 67 10.31 -6.74 -20.49
C SER A 67 10.89 -6.36 -19.14
N ALA A 68 10.10 -5.70 -18.27
CA ALA A 68 10.54 -5.32 -16.94
C ALA A 68 10.89 -6.55 -16.06
N ARG A 69 10.10 -7.62 -16.13
CA ARG A 69 10.36 -8.87 -15.41
C ARG A 69 11.58 -9.61 -15.95
N ALA A 70 11.85 -9.50 -17.24
CA ALA A 70 13.05 -10.08 -17.86
C ALA A 70 14.33 -9.38 -17.38
N ILE A 71 14.29 -8.05 -17.22
CA ILE A 71 15.40 -7.24 -16.72
C ILE A 71 15.59 -7.48 -15.21
N ASP A 72 14.52 -7.43 -14.42
CA ASP A 72 14.60 -7.63 -12.97
C ASP A 72 13.55 -8.64 -12.48
N LYS A 73 14.03 -9.76 -11.96
CA LYS A 73 13.20 -10.85 -11.43
C LYS A 73 12.54 -10.52 -10.09
N ASN A 74 13.11 -9.56 -9.34
CA ASN A 74 12.64 -9.19 -8.00
C ASN A 74 11.76 -7.93 -8.00
N LEU A 75 11.65 -7.24 -9.14
CA LEU A 75 10.87 -6.02 -9.29
C LEU A 75 9.40 -6.25 -8.90
N THR A 76 8.84 -5.36 -8.10
CA THR A 76 7.40 -5.38 -7.84
C THR A 76 6.67 -4.70 -8.99
N ILE A 77 5.85 -5.46 -9.72
CA ILE A 77 5.11 -4.97 -10.89
C ILE A 77 3.63 -4.90 -10.57
N ILE A 78 3.06 -3.71 -10.69
CA ILE A 78 1.63 -3.45 -10.52
C ILE A 78 1.09 -2.96 -11.86
N ALA A 79 0.10 -3.65 -12.42
CA ALA A 79 -0.45 -3.30 -13.72
C ALA A 79 -1.94 -2.97 -13.63
N ILE A 80 -2.40 -2.03 -14.48
CA ILE A 80 -3.80 -1.78 -14.70
C ILE A 80 -4.31 -2.68 -15.81
N VAL A 81 -5.57 -3.11 -15.71
CA VAL A 81 -6.28 -3.83 -16.75
C VAL A 81 -7.53 -3.06 -17.18
N ASP A 82 -7.79 -3.00 -18.48
CA ASP A 82 -9.02 -2.42 -19.05
C ASP A 82 -10.08 -3.51 -19.27
N GLU A 83 -9.65 -4.67 -19.77
CA GLU A 83 -10.49 -5.84 -19.98
C GLU A 83 -10.14 -6.95 -19.01
N SER A 84 -11.10 -7.39 -18.17
CA SER A 84 -10.87 -8.42 -17.14
C SER A 84 -10.27 -9.73 -17.71
N GLU A 85 -10.52 -10.03 -19.00
CA GLU A 85 -9.92 -11.19 -19.69
C GLU A 85 -8.39 -11.08 -19.85
N SER A 86 -7.83 -9.90 -19.70
CA SER A 86 -6.38 -9.66 -19.76
C SER A 86 -5.66 -9.85 -18.42
N GLU A 87 -6.39 -10.01 -17.31
CA GLU A 87 -5.80 -10.21 -15.97
C GLU A 87 -4.88 -11.42 -15.92
N ASP A 88 -5.37 -12.58 -16.37
CA ASP A 88 -4.57 -13.82 -16.39
C ASP A 88 -3.30 -13.67 -17.24
N LYS A 89 -3.35 -12.89 -18.32
CA LYS A 89 -2.20 -12.63 -19.18
C LYS A 89 -1.16 -11.78 -18.47
N LEU A 90 -1.59 -10.74 -17.73
CA LEU A 90 -0.70 -9.88 -16.95
C LEU A 90 -0.05 -10.63 -15.79
N LEU A 91 -0.80 -11.49 -15.10
CA LEU A 91 -0.24 -12.36 -14.06
C LEU A 91 0.78 -13.36 -14.64
N ALA A 92 0.45 -14.00 -15.76
CA ALA A 92 1.36 -14.90 -16.47
C ALA A 92 2.61 -14.18 -17.00
N ALA A 93 2.50 -12.90 -17.38
CA ALA A 93 3.61 -12.05 -17.77
C ALA A 93 4.55 -11.70 -16.60
N GLY A 94 4.09 -11.88 -15.35
CA GLY A 94 4.88 -11.65 -14.15
C GLY A 94 4.47 -10.44 -13.31
N ALA A 95 3.26 -9.89 -13.51
CA ALA A 95 2.72 -8.87 -12.61
C ALA A 95 2.49 -9.44 -11.21
N ASN A 96 2.81 -8.67 -10.18
CA ASN A 96 2.57 -9.05 -8.79
C ASN A 96 1.15 -8.67 -8.33
N LYS A 97 0.61 -7.59 -8.89
CA LYS A 97 -0.74 -7.10 -8.59
C LYS A 97 -1.38 -6.53 -9.84
N ILE A 98 -2.69 -6.75 -9.94
CA ILE A 98 -3.53 -6.18 -10.99
C ILE A 98 -4.50 -5.20 -10.35
N ILE A 99 -4.78 -4.11 -11.05
CA ILE A 99 -5.80 -3.13 -10.71
C ILE A 99 -6.82 -3.10 -11.84
N ASP A 100 -8.04 -3.54 -11.56
CA ASP A 100 -9.21 -3.37 -12.43
C ASP A 100 -10.00 -2.14 -11.92
N PRO A 101 -9.94 -0.98 -12.63
CA PRO A 101 -10.64 0.22 -12.22
C PRO A 101 -12.16 0.06 -12.27
N TYR A 102 -12.67 -0.73 -13.23
CA TYR A 102 -14.11 -0.90 -13.41
C TYR A 102 -14.70 -1.77 -12.31
N GLU A 103 -14.00 -2.85 -11.91
CA GLU A 103 -14.39 -3.64 -10.74
C GLU A 103 -14.39 -2.80 -9.47
N ILE A 104 -13.33 -2.02 -9.24
CA ILE A 104 -13.21 -1.13 -8.07
C ILE A 104 -14.35 -0.12 -8.07
N CYS A 105 -14.61 0.55 -9.21
CA CYS A 105 -15.69 1.52 -9.33
C CYS A 105 -17.07 0.86 -9.16
N GLY A 106 -17.30 -0.29 -9.77
CA GLY A 106 -18.56 -1.04 -9.66
C GLY A 106 -18.84 -1.44 -8.21
N ARG A 107 -17.84 -1.97 -7.50
CA ARG A 107 -17.95 -2.28 -6.07
C ARG A 107 -18.24 -1.03 -5.24
N LYS A 108 -17.57 0.09 -5.53
CA LYS A 108 -17.80 1.35 -4.82
C LYS A 108 -19.22 1.88 -5.03
N VAL A 109 -19.75 1.84 -6.26
CA VAL A 109 -21.14 2.21 -6.55
C VAL A 109 -22.11 1.29 -5.79
N HIS A 110 -21.88 -0.02 -5.80
CA HIS A 110 -22.69 -0.97 -5.05
C HIS A 110 -22.70 -0.65 -3.54
N GLU A 111 -21.54 -0.37 -2.94
CA GLU A 111 -21.43 0.02 -1.53
C GLU A 111 -22.20 1.31 -1.22
N MET A 112 -22.08 2.32 -2.08
CA MET A 112 -22.80 3.60 -1.91
C MET A 112 -24.33 3.41 -1.93
N LEU A 113 -24.82 2.45 -2.73
CA LEU A 113 -26.26 2.17 -2.82
C LEU A 113 -26.77 1.28 -1.68
N THR A 114 -25.97 0.31 -1.24
CA THR A 114 -26.41 -0.69 -0.25
C THR A 114 -26.05 -0.31 1.19
N LYS A 115 -24.98 0.45 1.39
CA LYS A 115 -24.44 0.84 2.70
C LYS A 115 -24.00 2.31 2.71
N PRO A 116 -24.90 3.28 2.41
CA PRO A 116 -24.52 4.68 2.21
C PRO A 116 -23.82 5.29 3.44
N ASP A 117 -24.32 5.01 4.64
CA ASP A 117 -23.74 5.58 5.87
C ASP A 117 -22.31 5.06 6.12
N ILE A 118 -22.08 3.76 5.90
CA ILE A 118 -20.75 3.16 6.04
C ILE A 118 -19.81 3.70 4.98
N SER A 119 -20.25 3.78 3.73
CA SER A 119 -19.46 4.33 2.63
C SER A 119 -19.05 5.79 2.92
N ASN A 120 -19.99 6.62 3.36
CA ASN A 120 -19.72 8.00 3.74
C ASN A 120 -18.72 8.12 4.91
N ILE A 121 -18.89 7.28 5.95
CA ILE A 121 -17.96 7.26 7.09
C ILE A 121 -16.56 6.88 6.63
N LEU A 122 -16.40 5.82 5.81
CA LEU A 122 -15.10 5.37 5.31
C LEU A 122 -14.46 6.44 4.41
N ASP A 123 -15.22 7.05 3.51
CA ASP A 123 -14.72 8.09 2.62
C ASP A 123 -14.25 9.32 3.39
N HIS A 124 -14.96 9.68 4.45
CA HIS A 124 -14.59 10.82 5.29
C HIS A 124 -13.48 10.52 6.29
N THR A 125 -13.39 9.28 6.79
CA THR A 125 -12.41 8.92 7.83
C THR A 125 -11.12 8.33 7.29
N VAL A 126 -11.18 7.45 6.29
CA VAL A 126 -9.99 6.76 5.76
C VAL A 126 -9.35 7.54 4.61
N PHE A 127 -10.18 8.13 3.73
CA PHE A 127 -9.72 8.83 2.52
C PHE A 127 -9.96 10.35 2.58
N GLY A 128 -10.66 10.85 3.59
CA GLY A 128 -11.05 12.25 3.75
C GLY A 128 -10.00 13.11 4.48
N ARG A 129 -10.29 14.42 4.51
CA ARG A 129 -9.48 15.42 5.21
C ARG A 129 -9.74 15.48 6.73
N HIS A 130 -10.38 14.48 7.29
CA HIS A 130 -10.64 14.43 8.74
C HIS A 130 -9.44 13.81 9.47
N ASP A 131 -9.26 14.21 10.71
CA ASP A 131 -8.15 13.81 11.57
C ASP A 131 -8.21 12.33 12.04
N LEU A 132 -9.14 11.53 11.50
CA LEU A 132 -9.25 10.10 11.75
C LEU A 132 -8.47 9.31 10.68
N ASN A 133 -7.61 8.42 11.15
CA ASN A 133 -6.77 7.59 10.29
C ASN A 133 -6.77 6.14 10.77
N MET A 134 -6.58 5.22 9.83
CA MET A 134 -6.27 3.82 10.12
C MET A 134 -4.78 3.59 9.92
N ALA A 135 -4.12 3.01 10.90
CA ALA A 135 -2.69 2.77 10.85
C ALA A 135 -2.35 1.30 11.16
N GLN A 136 -1.37 0.80 10.43
CA GLN A 136 -0.71 -0.48 10.71
C GLN A 136 0.60 -0.17 11.43
N ILE A 137 0.82 -0.78 12.60
CA ILE A 137 2.00 -0.57 13.42
C ILE A 137 2.61 -1.93 13.71
N GLU A 138 3.76 -2.19 13.09
CA GLU A 138 4.53 -3.41 13.30
C GLU A 138 5.28 -3.34 14.63
N ILE A 139 5.33 -4.44 15.37
CA ILE A 139 6.02 -4.56 16.63
C ILE A 139 7.48 -4.93 16.38
N PRO A 140 8.45 -4.03 16.62
CA PRO A 140 9.87 -4.34 16.46
C PRO A 140 10.36 -5.42 17.43
N ILE A 141 11.44 -6.10 17.07
CA ILE A 141 12.07 -7.17 17.88
C ILE A 141 12.38 -6.71 19.32
N LYS A 142 12.76 -5.43 19.48
CA LYS A 142 13.12 -4.83 20.78
C LYS A 142 11.99 -4.00 21.41
N SER A 143 10.76 -4.10 20.91
CA SER A 143 9.64 -3.32 21.44
C SER A 143 9.26 -3.76 22.85
N TYR A 144 8.87 -2.78 23.69
CA TYR A 144 8.32 -3.04 25.04
C TYR A 144 6.98 -3.78 24.98
N LEU A 145 6.30 -3.80 23.83
CA LEU A 145 5.04 -4.52 23.62
C LEU A 145 5.25 -6.02 23.44
N LYS A 146 6.47 -6.50 23.21
CA LYS A 146 6.75 -7.92 23.07
C LYS A 146 6.41 -8.67 24.36
N GLY A 147 5.48 -9.62 24.25
CA GLY A 147 5.01 -10.42 25.40
C GLY A 147 3.86 -9.80 26.18
N VAL A 148 3.41 -8.59 25.82
CA VAL A 148 2.25 -7.92 26.41
C VAL A 148 0.97 -8.53 25.84
N MET A 149 -0.06 -8.68 26.67
CA MET A 149 -1.38 -9.13 26.21
C MET A 149 -2.14 -7.96 25.58
N VAL A 150 -2.90 -8.21 24.53
CA VAL A 150 -3.71 -7.19 23.86
C VAL A 150 -4.66 -6.47 24.82
N SER A 151 -5.23 -7.19 25.78
CA SER A 151 -6.11 -6.62 26.82
C SER A 151 -5.42 -5.58 27.72
N GLN A 152 -4.11 -5.62 27.81
CA GLN A 152 -3.28 -4.69 28.62
C GLN A 152 -2.92 -3.40 27.86
N LEU A 153 -3.22 -3.32 26.54
CA LEU A 153 -2.97 -2.13 25.76
C LEU A 153 -3.92 -0.99 26.15
N ASN A 154 -3.35 0.09 26.67
CA ASN A 154 -4.12 1.28 27.02
C ASN A 154 -4.14 2.28 25.85
N LEU A 155 -4.87 1.95 24.79
CA LEU A 155 -4.98 2.76 23.56
C LEU A 155 -6.05 3.87 23.65
N LYS A 156 -7.07 3.68 24.51
CA LYS A 156 -8.22 4.61 24.66
C LYS A 156 -7.93 5.80 25.60
N ASN A 157 -6.68 5.99 26.01
CA ASN A 157 -6.30 7.10 26.87
C ASN A 157 -6.29 8.45 26.10
N GLU A 158 -6.25 9.56 26.82
CA GLU A 158 -6.21 10.92 26.26
C GLU A 158 -4.97 11.17 25.36
N LYS A 159 -3.88 10.44 25.58
CA LYS A 159 -2.63 10.58 24.80
C LYS A 159 -2.77 10.10 23.37
N TYR A 160 -3.43 8.95 23.16
CA TYR A 160 -3.54 8.32 21.84
C TYR A 160 -4.95 8.42 21.27
N ASN A 161 -5.98 8.16 22.07
CA ASN A 161 -7.39 8.08 21.66
C ASN A 161 -7.57 7.12 20.46
N LEU A 162 -7.00 5.91 20.57
CA LEU A 162 -7.03 4.90 19.52
C LEU A 162 -7.96 3.75 19.87
N ILE A 163 -8.55 3.15 18.86
CA ILE A 163 -9.27 1.90 18.91
C ILE A 163 -8.42 0.83 18.22
N LEU A 164 -8.17 -0.30 18.89
CA LEU A 164 -7.59 -1.47 18.25
C LEU A 164 -8.69 -2.18 17.46
N ILE A 165 -8.46 -2.36 16.17
CA ILE A 165 -9.35 -3.13 15.28
C ILE A 165 -8.99 -4.62 15.35
N GLY A 166 -7.71 -4.93 15.30
CA GLY A 166 -7.22 -6.28 15.36
C GLY A 166 -5.70 -6.38 15.30
N VAL A 167 -5.22 -7.60 15.31
CA VAL A 167 -3.80 -7.96 15.21
C VAL A 167 -3.62 -8.87 14.01
N VAL A 168 -2.58 -8.65 13.21
CA VAL A 168 -2.11 -9.58 12.20
C VAL A 168 -0.94 -10.35 12.80
N ASP A 169 -1.12 -11.64 13.06
CA ASP A 169 -0.10 -12.54 13.57
C ASP A 169 0.63 -13.18 12.38
N ARG A 170 1.87 -12.76 12.14
CA ARG A 170 2.68 -13.27 11.01
C ARG A 170 3.23 -14.68 11.24
N GLU A 171 3.20 -15.19 12.47
CA GLU A 171 3.64 -16.54 12.76
C GLU A 171 2.53 -17.57 12.46
N LEU A 172 1.23 -17.16 12.49
CA LEU A 172 0.09 -18.07 12.30
C LEU A 172 -0.36 -18.10 10.83
N ASP A 173 -0.92 -17.01 10.29
CA ASP A 173 -1.59 -17.06 8.99
C ASP A 173 -1.61 -15.73 8.20
N GLU A 174 -0.95 -14.70 8.65
CA GLU A 174 -0.97 -13.34 8.07
C GLU A 174 -2.37 -12.72 7.92
N GLN A 175 -3.39 -13.25 8.62
CA GLN A 175 -4.74 -12.72 8.59
C GLN A 175 -4.99 -11.76 9.76
N LEU A 176 -5.97 -10.86 9.57
CA LEU A 176 -6.39 -9.95 10.61
C LEU A 176 -7.30 -10.66 11.61
N HIS A 177 -6.82 -10.84 12.84
CA HIS A 177 -7.60 -11.34 13.96
C HIS A 177 -8.26 -10.18 14.69
N PHE A 178 -9.60 -10.10 14.62
CA PHE A 178 -10.35 -9.09 15.35
C PHE A 178 -10.30 -9.35 16.86
N THR A 179 -10.05 -8.30 17.63
CA THR A 179 -10.06 -8.39 19.10
C THR A 179 -11.49 -8.32 19.62
N ASN A 180 -12.13 -9.47 19.76
CA ASN A 180 -13.50 -9.59 20.26
C ASN A 180 -13.62 -9.91 21.76
N GLY A 181 -12.49 -9.96 22.48
CA GLY A 181 -12.46 -10.20 23.92
C GLY A 181 -12.55 -11.68 24.36
N GLU A 182 -12.77 -12.62 23.44
CA GLU A 182 -12.86 -14.05 23.80
C GLU A 182 -11.49 -14.73 23.86
N THR A 183 -10.53 -14.26 23.06
CA THR A 183 -9.15 -14.74 23.07
C THR A 183 -8.21 -13.56 23.22
N ASP A 184 -7.46 -13.52 24.31
CA ASP A 184 -6.45 -12.50 24.54
C ASP A 184 -5.14 -12.92 23.87
N HIS A 185 -4.72 -12.17 22.86
CA HIS A 185 -3.53 -12.46 22.07
C HIS A 185 -2.28 -11.88 22.75
N LYS A 186 -1.23 -12.71 22.86
CA LYS A 186 0.09 -12.26 23.35
C LYS A 186 0.92 -11.75 22.19
N LEU A 187 1.28 -10.48 22.24
CA LEU A 187 1.99 -9.80 21.17
C LEU A 187 3.44 -10.31 21.01
N ASN A 188 3.80 -10.60 19.77
CA ASN A 188 5.15 -11.01 19.37
C ASN A 188 5.81 -9.95 18.47
N ALA A 189 7.14 -10.07 18.33
CA ALA A 189 7.85 -9.27 17.35
C ALA A 189 7.43 -9.67 15.93
N GLY A 190 7.16 -8.70 15.07
CA GLY A 190 6.65 -8.93 13.71
C GLY A 190 5.14 -8.86 13.61
N ASP A 191 4.39 -8.98 14.73
CA ASP A 191 2.94 -8.76 14.71
C ASP A 191 2.61 -7.34 14.30
N VAL A 192 1.47 -7.16 13.63
CA VAL A 192 1.01 -5.85 13.19
C VAL A 192 -0.29 -5.48 13.88
N LEU A 193 -0.25 -4.41 14.67
CA LEU A 193 -1.45 -3.81 15.26
C LEU A 193 -2.17 -2.94 14.24
N VAL A 194 -3.44 -3.21 13.99
CA VAL A 194 -4.31 -2.37 13.16
C VAL A 194 -5.15 -1.50 14.09
N VAL A 195 -4.86 -0.20 14.08
CA VAL A 195 -5.50 0.79 14.96
C VAL A 195 -6.21 1.86 14.16
N MET A 196 -7.26 2.44 14.74
CA MET A 196 -8.00 3.57 14.20
C MET A 196 -8.11 4.69 15.23
N GLY A 197 -7.91 5.93 14.79
CA GLY A 197 -8.08 7.11 15.61
C GLY A 197 -7.44 8.35 14.99
N PRO A 198 -7.28 9.46 15.77
CA PRO A 198 -6.67 10.69 15.29
C PRO A 198 -5.27 10.46 14.72
N SER A 199 -4.93 11.11 13.61
CA SER A 199 -3.63 10.99 12.94
C SER A 199 -2.47 11.27 13.90
N ARG A 200 -2.66 12.24 14.82
CA ARG A 200 -1.69 12.53 15.88
C ARG A 200 -1.51 11.34 16.82
N GLY A 201 -2.60 10.69 17.24
CA GLY A 201 -2.55 9.52 18.12
C GLY A 201 -1.84 8.33 17.47
N CYS A 202 -2.16 8.04 16.22
CA CYS A 202 -1.50 6.98 15.43
C CYS A 202 0.02 7.21 15.34
N ARG A 203 0.44 8.45 15.05
CA ARG A 203 1.86 8.82 14.95
C ARG A 203 2.57 8.72 16.30
N LEU A 204 1.96 9.23 17.39
CA LEU A 204 2.54 9.16 18.72
C LEU A 204 2.72 7.71 19.17
N PHE A 205 1.70 6.87 18.96
CA PHE A 205 1.77 5.47 19.36
C PHE A 205 2.81 4.70 18.53
N ARG A 206 2.86 4.92 17.21
CA ARG A 206 3.89 4.34 16.34
C ARG A 206 5.29 4.69 16.83
N ASN A 207 5.57 5.98 17.05
CA ASN A 207 6.88 6.43 17.52
C ASN A 207 7.27 5.80 18.85
N GLU A 208 6.32 5.60 19.76
CA GLU A 208 6.57 4.97 21.04
C GLU A 208 6.91 3.48 20.90
N VAL A 209 6.16 2.77 20.04
CA VAL A 209 6.43 1.34 19.75
C VAL A 209 7.79 1.14 19.09
N GLU A 210 8.17 2.05 18.18
CA GLU A 210 9.43 1.97 17.43
C GLU A 210 10.65 2.43 18.26
N HIS A 211 10.52 3.44 19.15
CA HIS A 211 11.67 4.10 19.79
C HIS A 211 11.90 3.69 21.25
N HIS A 212 10.94 3.07 21.96
CA HIS A 212 11.13 2.63 23.35
C HIS A 212 11.86 1.28 23.50
N GLY A 213 12.52 0.79 22.44
CA GLY A 213 13.43 -0.36 22.49
C GLY A 213 14.89 -0.02 22.82
N ASN A 214 15.19 1.24 23.16
CA ASN A 214 16.56 1.74 23.36
C ASN A 214 16.89 2.18 24.81
N HIS A 215 16.39 1.48 25.82
CA HIS A 215 16.88 1.62 27.21
C HIS A 215 17.20 0.26 27.78
#